data_24b20dc410af12e37ea3e0e9ff6bda3c
#
_entry.id   24b20dc410af12e37ea3e0e9ff6bda3c
#
_cell.length_a   1.000
_cell.length_b   1.000
_cell.length_c   1.000
_cell.angle_alpha   90.00
_cell.angle_beta   90.00
_cell.angle_gamma   90.00
#
_symmetry.space_group_name_H-M   'P 1'
#
loop_
_entity.id
_entity.type
_entity.pdbx_description
1 polymer ?
#
loop_
_entity_poly.entity_id
_entity_poly.type
_entity_poly.pdbx_seq_one_letter_code
_entity_poly.pdbx_strand_id
1 'polypeptide(L)'
;PSNSNICYQLATCYYELGDIQKAVVYLRDTLSLDSRDDEAHSFLGEILLQEGDYEEAYYHLSKSLELNEDDMETMKLKGEACLHLEYYEEAVSVFETVLREDSYDLHCRLKLALAYAKMGDDANAERQIQIIDQMSQSADFSGLPNEKSQQWKNVHGAIQSLKRFLLDHIDDSENKESLS
;
A
#
# COMPACT_ATOMS: atom_id res chain seq x y z
N PRO A 1 26.93 -14.25 -13.98
CA PRO A 1 26.07 -13.17 -13.47
C PRO A 1 26.56 -11.86 -14.07
N SER A 2 25.60 -11.01 -14.49
CA SER A 2 25.92 -9.64 -14.91
C SER A 2 26.37 -8.82 -13.70
N ASN A 3 27.13 -7.73 -13.91
CA ASN A 3 27.50 -6.85 -12.81
C ASN A 3 26.27 -6.26 -12.10
N SER A 4 25.16 -6.06 -12.82
CA SER A 4 23.87 -5.61 -12.28
C SER A 4 23.31 -6.60 -11.25
N ASN A 5 23.27 -7.90 -11.56
CA ASN A 5 22.81 -8.93 -10.63
C ASN A 5 23.67 -8.99 -9.34
N ILE A 6 24.98 -8.78 -9.45
CA ILE A 6 25.85 -8.72 -8.26
C ILE A 6 25.50 -7.51 -7.37
N CYS A 7 25.26 -6.35 -7.97
CA CYS A 7 24.84 -5.16 -7.25
C CYS A 7 23.49 -5.37 -6.56
N TYR A 8 22.53 -5.97 -7.26
CA TYR A 8 21.22 -6.30 -6.68
C TYR A 8 21.34 -7.23 -5.46
N GLN A 9 22.14 -8.31 -5.57
CA GLN A 9 22.36 -9.21 -4.43
C GLN A 9 23.05 -8.52 -3.26
N LEU A 10 24.00 -7.63 -3.52
CA LEU A 10 24.62 -6.81 -2.46
C LEU A 10 23.61 -5.89 -1.79
N ALA A 11 22.73 -5.28 -2.58
CA ALA A 11 21.63 -4.45 -2.03
C ALA A 11 20.76 -5.25 -1.08
N THR A 12 20.33 -6.45 -1.49
CA THR A 12 19.53 -7.36 -0.65
C THR A 12 20.25 -7.71 0.65
N CYS A 13 21.54 -8.07 0.57
CA CYS A 13 22.32 -8.38 1.76
C CYS A 13 22.44 -7.19 2.71
N TYR A 14 22.68 -5.98 2.20
CA TYR A 14 22.76 -4.78 3.04
C TYR A 14 21.43 -4.41 3.66
N TYR A 15 20.33 -4.59 2.94
CA TYR A 15 18.98 -4.41 3.47
C TYR A 15 18.70 -5.35 4.64
N GLU A 16 19.00 -6.63 4.50
CA GLU A 16 18.87 -7.65 5.55
C GLU A 16 19.75 -7.35 6.78
N LEU A 17 20.92 -6.74 6.58
CA LEU A 17 21.81 -6.28 7.64
C LEU A 17 21.36 -4.96 8.30
N GLY A 18 20.30 -4.32 7.78
CA GLY A 18 19.80 -3.04 8.25
C GLY A 18 20.60 -1.82 7.77
N ASP A 19 21.56 -1.99 6.85
CA ASP A 19 22.32 -0.88 6.24
C ASP A 19 21.57 -0.35 5.01
N ILE A 20 20.46 0.34 5.28
CA ILE A 20 19.54 0.85 4.25
C ILE A 20 20.24 1.77 3.26
N GLN A 21 21.15 2.61 3.72
CA GLN A 21 21.89 3.56 2.88
C GLN A 21 22.72 2.83 1.81
N LYS A 22 23.41 1.75 2.19
CA LYS A 22 24.14 0.94 1.21
C LYS A 22 23.23 0.16 0.29
N ALA A 23 22.11 -0.35 0.80
CA ALA A 23 21.13 -1.02 -0.04
C ALA A 23 20.66 -0.10 -1.17
N VAL A 24 20.30 1.14 -0.85
CA VAL A 24 19.91 2.17 -1.83
C VAL A 24 21.02 2.45 -2.84
N VAL A 25 22.27 2.60 -2.39
CA VAL A 25 23.41 2.84 -3.29
C VAL A 25 23.55 1.70 -4.29
N TYR A 26 23.54 0.44 -3.83
CA TYR A 26 23.68 -0.72 -4.71
C TYR A 26 22.47 -0.92 -5.64
N LEU A 27 21.24 -0.56 -5.23
CA LEU A 27 20.08 -0.56 -6.13
C LEU A 27 20.23 0.49 -7.24
N ARG A 28 20.70 1.68 -6.90
CA ARG A 28 20.99 2.72 -7.91
C ARG A 28 22.11 2.28 -8.86
N ASP A 29 23.15 1.58 -8.37
CA ASP A 29 24.19 0.98 -9.20
C ASP A 29 23.60 -0.10 -10.13
N THR A 30 22.68 -0.94 -9.61
CA THR A 30 21.94 -1.93 -10.41
C THR A 30 21.23 -1.26 -11.58
N LEU A 31 20.44 -0.21 -11.29
CA LEU A 31 19.67 0.53 -12.30
C LEU A 31 20.56 1.34 -13.27
N SER A 32 21.76 1.73 -12.85
CA SER A 32 22.74 2.35 -13.75
C SER A 32 23.31 1.37 -14.77
N LEU A 33 23.41 0.09 -14.41
CA LEU A 33 23.90 -0.99 -15.26
C LEU A 33 22.79 -1.62 -16.09
N ASP A 34 21.59 -1.70 -15.54
CA ASP A 34 20.37 -2.17 -16.20
C ASP A 34 19.17 -1.32 -15.77
N SER A 35 18.83 -0.33 -16.58
CA SER A 35 17.71 0.58 -16.32
C SER A 35 16.32 -0.04 -16.52
N ARG A 36 16.25 -1.31 -16.93
CA ARG A 36 15.01 -2.07 -17.15
C ARG A 36 14.85 -3.23 -16.16
N ASP A 37 15.54 -3.19 -15.06
CA ASP A 37 15.43 -4.16 -13.99
C ASP A 37 14.20 -3.77 -13.13
N ASP A 38 13.07 -4.45 -13.36
CA ASP A 38 11.80 -4.18 -12.67
C ASP A 38 11.88 -4.51 -11.17
N GLU A 39 12.59 -5.59 -10.80
CA GLU A 39 12.80 -5.97 -9.41
C GLU A 39 13.62 -4.90 -8.65
N ALA A 40 14.67 -4.36 -9.29
CA ALA A 40 15.48 -3.29 -8.69
C ALA A 40 14.66 -2.00 -8.52
N HIS A 41 13.79 -1.67 -9.49
CA HIS A 41 12.88 -0.54 -9.37
C HIS A 41 11.86 -0.76 -8.24
N SER A 42 11.23 -1.93 -8.16
CA SER A 42 10.27 -2.25 -7.09
C SER A 42 10.92 -2.17 -5.73
N PHE A 43 12.07 -2.81 -5.55
CA PHE A 43 12.77 -2.84 -4.27
C PHE A 43 13.27 -1.46 -3.82
N LEU A 44 13.79 -0.64 -4.74
CA LEU A 44 14.16 0.73 -4.43
C LEU A 44 12.93 1.56 -4.04
N GLY A 45 11.82 1.39 -4.75
CA GLY A 45 10.55 2.04 -4.42
C GLY A 45 10.02 1.65 -3.04
N GLU A 46 10.12 0.38 -2.66
CA GLU A 46 9.75 -0.09 -1.32
C GLU A 46 10.57 0.59 -0.22
N ILE A 47 11.90 0.61 -0.38
CA ILE A 47 12.79 1.26 0.60
C ILE A 47 12.47 2.75 0.72
N LEU A 48 12.32 3.45 -0.40
CA LEU A 48 12.02 4.88 -0.42
C LEU A 48 10.66 5.18 0.24
N LEU A 49 9.67 4.32 0.04
CA LEU A 49 8.37 4.42 0.70
C LEU A 49 8.51 4.30 2.23
N GLN A 50 9.34 3.38 2.72
CA GLN A 50 9.62 3.20 4.14
C GLN A 50 10.38 4.40 4.75
N GLU A 51 11.28 5.01 3.98
CA GLU A 51 12.05 6.22 4.38
C GLU A 51 11.20 7.51 4.30
N GLY A 52 10.03 7.47 3.66
CA GLY A 52 9.13 8.61 3.51
C GLY A 52 9.37 9.46 2.26
N ASP A 53 10.23 9.01 1.35
CA ASP A 53 10.50 9.66 0.07
C ASP A 53 9.44 9.24 -0.97
N TYR A 54 8.20 9.67 -0.75
CA TYR A 54 7.03 9.18 -1.47
C TYR A 54 7.03 9.49 -2.96
N GLU A 55 7.54 10.66 -3.38
CA GLU A 55 7.64 11.05 -4.79
C GLU A 55 8.62 10.16 -5.55
N GLU A 56 9.80 9.89 -4.98
CA GLU A 56 10.79 9.01 -5.61
C GLU A 56 10.33 7.56 -5.57
N ALA A 57 9.67 7.12 -4.48
CA ALA A 57 9.05 5.80 -4.39
C ALA A 57 8.01 5.60 -5.50
N TYR A 58 7.07 6.54 -5.66
CA TYR A 58 6.06 6.50 -6.71
C TYR A 58 6.68 6.39 -8.11
N TYR A 59 7.74 7.17 -8.38
CA TYR A 59 8.46 7.09 -9.65
C TYR A 59 9.01 5.69 -9.91
N HIS A 60 9.73 5.12 -8.95
CA HIS A 60 10.35 3.81 -9.11
C HIS A 60 9.31 2.68 -9.19
N LEU A 61 8.28 2.70 -8.35
CA LEU A 61 7.18 1.72 -8.40
C LEU A 61 6.41 1.80 -9.74
N SER A 62 6.20 3.01 -10.27
CA SER A 62 5.58 3.17 -11.59
C SER A 62 6.47 2.63 -12.69
N LYS A 63 7.80 2.81 -12.61
CA LYS A 63 8.75 2.23 -13.56
C LYS A 63 8.79 0.71 -13.52
N SER A 64 8.73 0.12 -12.33
CA SER A 64 8.61 -1.33 -12.20
C SER A 64 7.35 -1.85 -12.90
N LEU A 65 6.19 -1.22 -12.67
CA LEU A 65 4.92 -1.62 -13.28
C LEU A 65 4.84 -1.35 -14.80
N GLU A 66 5.59 -0.38 -15.34
CA GLU A 66 5.74 -0.24 -16.78
C GLU A 66 6.48 -1.43 -17.43
N LEU A 67 7.32 -2.14 -16.67
CA LEU A 67 8.12 -3.28 -17.12
C LEU A 67 7.44 -4.62 -16.82
N ASN A 68 6.71 -4.69 -15.70
CA ASN A 68 5.99 -5.87 -15.22
C ASN A 68 4.65 -5.41 -14.62
N GLU A 69 3.64 -5.32 -15.49
CA GLU A 69 2.32 -4.75 -15.14
C GLU A 69 1.49 -5.62 -14.17
N ASP A 70 1.81 -6.90 -14.05
CA ASP A 70 1.06 -7.87 -13.24
C ASP A 70 1.62 -8.05 -11.82
N ASP A 71 2.63 -7.28 -11.42
CA ASP A 71 3.22 -7.38 -10.07
C ASP A 71 2.30 -6.76 -9.01
N MET A 72 1.53 -7.62 -8.35
CA MET A 72 0.55 -7.23 -7.33
C MET A 72 1.20 -6.57 -6.10
N GLU A 73 2.39 -6.99 -5.69
CA GLU A 73 3.06 -6.38 -4.54
C GLU A 73 3.53 -4.97 -4.88
N THR A 74 4.12 -4.77 -6.05
CA THR A 74 4.48 -3.43 -6.53
C THR A 74 3.25 -2.54 -6.71
N MET A 75 2.11 -3.08 -7.17
CA MET A 75 0.85 -2.33 -7.21
C MET A 75 0.41 -1.85 -5.83
N LYS A 76 0.46 -2.71 -4.81
CA LYS A 76 0.10 -2.33 -3.43
C LYS A 76 0.99 -1.21 -2.90
N LEU A 77 2.31 -1.32 -3.10
CA LEU A 77 3.27 -0.30 -2.72
C LEU A 77 3.01 1.03 -3.45
N LYS A 78 2.71 0.98 -4.75
CA LYS A 78 2.34 2.18 -5.52
C LYS A 78 1.05 2.82 -4.99
N GLY A 79 0.04 2.02 -4.69
CA GLY A 79 -1.20 2.52 -4.06
C GLY A 79 -0.93 3.21 -2.72
N GLU A 80 0.01 2.70 -1.94
CA GLU A 80 0.46 3.31 -0.68
C GLU A 80 1.16 4.66 -0.91
N ALA A 81 2.09 4.71 -1.87
CA ALA A 81 2.73 5.97 -2.27
C ALA A 81 1.70 7.00 -2.71
N CYS A 82 0.70 6.60 -3.51
CA CYS A 82 -0.41 7.46 -3.94
C CYS A 82 -1.20 8.03 -2.75
N LEU A 83 -1.48 7.23 -1.71
CA LEU A 83 -2.16 7.73 -0.52
C LEU A 83 -1.36 8.82 0.20
N HIS A 84 -0.04 8.65 0.33
CA HIS A 84 0.83 9.62 0.96
C HIS A 84 0.99 10.91 0.14
N LEU A 85 0.94 10.80 -1.20
CA LEU A 85 0.99 11.93 -2.13
C LEU A 85 -0.38 12.58 -2.36
N GLU A 86 -1.42 12.11 -1.69
CA GLU A 86 -2.81 12.57 -1.85
C GLU A 86 -3.38 12.34 -3.27
N TYR A 87 -2.82 11.38 -4.02
CA TYR A 87 -3.33 10.95 -5.33
C TYR A 87 -4.44 9.90 -5.15
N TYR A 88 -5.52 10.31 -4.49
CA TYR A 88 -6.54 9.38 -3.99
C TYR A 88 -7.29 8.65 -5.10
N GLU A 89 -7.59 9.30 -6.23
CA GLU A 89 -8.25 8.67 -7.37
C GLU A 89 -7.38 7.56 -7.96
N GLU A 90 -6.07 7.78 -8.06
CA GLU A 90 -5.14 6.77 -8.54
C GLU A 90 -5.00 5.63 -7.53
N ALA A 91 -4.93 5.94 -6.24
CA ALA A 91 -4.90 4.94 -5.17
C ALA A 91 -6.14 4.04 -5.23
N VAL A 92 -7.34 4.60 -5.41
CA VAL A 92 -8.59 3.85 -5.60
C VAL A 92 -8.46 2.90 -6.79
N SER A 93 -8.05 3.40 -7.96
CA SER A 93 -7.91 2.59 -9.18
C SER A 93 -6.95 1.42 -8.99
N VAL A 94 -5.82 1.66 -8.32
CA VAL A 94 -4.79 0.65 -8.04
C VAL A 94 -5.33 -0.41 -7.08
N PHE A 95 -5.90 -0.01 -5.94
CA PHE A 95 -6.42 -0.98 -4.96
C PHE A 95 -7.63 -1.75 -5.47
N GLU A 96 -8.49 -1.15 -6.30
CA GLU A 96 -9.56 -1.89 -6.97
C GLU A 96 -9.03 -2.94 -7.94
N THR A 97 -7.91 -2.67 -8.61
CA THR A 97 -7.25 -3.65 -9.49
C THR A 97 -6.73 -4.83 -8.68
N VAL A 98 -6.00 -4.57 -7.60
CA VAL A 98 -5.52 -5.62 -6.68
C VAL A 98 -6.70 -6.45 -6.14
N LEU A 99 -7.79 -5.80 -5.69
CA LEU A 99 -8.96 -6.49 -5.12
C LEU A 99 -9.81 -7.26 -6.14
N ARG A 100 -9.62 -7.04 -7.44
CA ARG A 100 -10.19 -7.89 -8.50
C ARG A 100 -9.51 -9.25 -8.56
N GLU A 101 -8.18 -9.30 -8.34
CA GLU A 101 -7.40 -10.54 -8.33
C GLU A 101 -7.48 -11.24 -6.96
N ASP A 102 -7.31 -10.49 -5.87
CA ASP A 102 -7.46 -11.00 -4.50
C ASP A 102 -8.54 -10.21 -3.74
N SER A 103 -9.77 -10.66 -3.85
CA SER A 103 -10.92 -10.03 -3.16
C SER A 103 -10.87 -10.16 -1.64
N TYR A 104 -9.96 -10.97 -1.09
CA TYR A 104 -9.80 -11.21 0.34
C TYR A 104 -8.64 -10.42 0.96
N ASP A 105 -7.89 -9.63 0.20
CA ASP A 105 -6.83 -8.78 0.73
C ASP A 105 -7.43 -7.65 1.59
N LEU A 106 -7.45 -7.90 2.90
CA LEU A 106 -8.00 -6.98 3.89
C LEU A 106 -7.21 -5.67 3.98
N HIS A 107 -5.90 -5.75 3.76
CA HIS A 107 -5.04 -4.58 3.84
C HIS A 107 -5.34 -3.61 2.70
N CYS A 108 -5.40 -4.14 1.47
CA CYS A 108 -5.82 -3.35 0.31
C CYS A 108 -7.23 -2.79 0.47
N ARG A 109 -8.17 -3.57 1.00
CA ARG A 109 -9.53 -3.10 1.22
C ARG A 109 -9.61 -1.97 2.24
N LEU A 110 -8.82 -2.05 3.31
CA LEU A 110 -8.71 -0.97 4.31
C LEU A 110 -8.09 0.30 3.70
N LYS A 111 -7.03 0.16 2.87
CA LYS A 111 -6.41 1.29 2.16
C LYS A 111 -7.38 1.92 1.15
N LEU A 112 -8.18 1.08 0.45
CA LEU A 112 -9.23 1.57 -0.45
C LEU A 112 -10.30 2.36 0.31
N ALA A 113 -10.75 1.88 1.47
CA ALA A 113 -11.70 2.60 2.30
C ALA A 113 -11.12 3.95 2.76
N LEU A 114 -9.84 3.99 3.13
CA LEU A 114 -9.15 5.23 3.50
C LEU A 114 -9.08 6.21 2.31
N ALA A 115 -8.76 5.72 1.10
CA ALA A 115 -8.72 6.55 -0.10
C ALA A 115 -10.08 7.22 -0.37
N TYR A 116 -11.18 6.44 -0.34
CA TYR A 116 -12.53 6.97 -0.49
C TYR A 116 -12.88 8.00 0.58
N ALA A 117 -12.57 7.72 1.85
CA ALA A 117 -12.82 8.65 2.95
C ALA A 117 -12.05 9.97 2.78
N LYS A 118 -10.81 9.91 2.29
CA LYS A 118 -9.99 11.10 2.00
C LYS A 118 -10.52 11.93 0.82
N MET A 119 -11.21 11.29 -0.13
CA MET A 119 -11.92 11.96 -1.22
C MET A 119 -13.27 12.56 -0.79
N GLY A 120 -13.76 12.26 0.42
CA GLY A 120 -15.09 12.62 0.88
C GLY A 120 -16.19 11.72 0.31
N ASP A 121 -15.84 10.55 -0.23
CA ASP A 121 -16.79 9.53 -0.69
C ASP A 121 -17.09 8.55 0.45
N ASP A 122 -17.81 9.06 1.46
CA ASP A 122 -18.11 8.32 2.68
C ASP A 122 -18.94 7.06 2.39
N ALA A 123 -19.82 7.09 1.38
CA ALA A 123 -20.66 5.96 1.01
C ALA A 123 -19.82 4.74 0.54
N ASN A 124 -18.82 4.98 -0.32
CA ASN A 124 -17.92 3.91 -0.77
C ASN A 124 -16.95 3.49 0.33
N ALA A 125 -16.48 4.43 1.16
CA ALA A 125 -15.66 4.10 2.33
C ALA A 125 -16.40 3.17 3.30
N GLU A 126 -17.65 3.49 3.69
CA GLU A 126 -18.48 2.65 4.55
C GLU A 126 -18.75 1.28 3.93
N ARG A 127 -19.00 1.24 2.62
CA ARG A 127 -19.21 -0.03 1.91
C ARG A 127 -18.00 -0.96 2.05
N GLN A 128 -16.76 -0.45 1.91
CA GLN A 128 -15.56 -1.26 2.10
C GLN A 128 -15.45 -1.77 3.54
N ILE A 129 -15.74 -0.93 4.52
CA ILE A 129 -15.74 -1.30 5.93
C ILE A 129 -16.78 -2.40 6.23
N GLN A 130 -17.99 -2.30 5.68
CA GLN A 130 -19.02 -3.32 5.84
C GLN A 130 -18.58 -4.68 5.27
N ILE A 131 -17.90 -4.68 4.13
CA ILE A 131 -17.34 -5.91 3.54
C ILE A 131 -16.29 -6.51 4.47
N ILE A 132 -15.38 -5.71 5.05
CA ILE A 132 -14.39 -6.19 6.01
C ILE A 132 -15.08 -6.77 7.26
N ASP A 133 -16.11 -6.11 7.79
CA ASP A 133 -16.86 -6.62 8.95
C ASP A 133 -17.55 -7.96 8.62
N GLN A 134 -18.13 -8.11 7.43
CA GLN A 134 -18.73 -9.37 6.99
C GLN A 134 -17.68 -10.50 6.85
N MET A 135 -16.52 -10.18 6.27
CA MET A 135 -15.40 -11.13 6.17
C MET A 135 -14.92 -11.55 7.56
N SER A 136 -14.87 -10.61 8.52
CA SER A 136 -14.48 -10.91 9.90
C SER A 136 -15.44 -11.81 10.64
N GLN A 137 -16.74 -11.68 10.38
CA GLN A 137 -17.79 -12.50 11.00
C GLN A 137 -17.86 -13.92 10.41
N SER A 138 -17.51 -14.06 9.13
CA SER A 138 -17.54 -15.34 8.42
C SER A 138 -16.27 -16.20 8.64
N ALA A 139 -15.20 -15.59 9.13
CA ALA A 139 -13.95 -16.30 9.36
C ALA A 139 -13.95 -16.97 10.76
N ASP A 140 -13.83 -18.29 10.77
CA ASP A 140 -13.57 -19.03 12.01
C ASP A 140 -12.08 -18.87 12.41
N PHE A 141 -11.82 -17.94 13.34
CA PHE A 141 -10.47 -17.63 13.82
C PHE A 141 -9.93 -18.64 14.82
N SER A 142 -10.73 -19.63 15.26
CA SER A 142 -10.35 -20.57 16.32
C SER A 142 -9.20 -21.52 15.93
N GLY A 143 -8.89 -21.63 14.64
CA GLY A 143 -7.84 -22.49 14.12
C GLY A 143 -6.68 -21.75 13.40
N LEU A 144 -6.65 -20.43 13.38
CA LEU A 144 -5.62 -19.68 12.66
C LEU A 144 -4.28 -19.61 13.41
N PRO A 145 -3.13 -19.69 12.70
CA PRO A 145 -1.82 -19.43 13.29
C PRO A 145 -1.77 -18.02 13.92
N ASN A 146 -0.97 -17.87 15.00
CA ASN A 146 -0.84 -16.63 15.76
C ASN A 146 -0.57 -15.38 14.90
N GLU A 147 0.15 -15.51 13.80
CA GLU A 147 0.47 -14.40 12.87
C GLU A 147 -0.79 -13.83 12.20
N LYS A 148 -1.68 -14.69 11.70
CA LYS A 148 -2.95 -14.25 11.09
C LYS A 148 -3.90 -13.65 12.12
N SER A 149 -3.91 -14.19 13.34
CA SER A 149 -4.69 -13.62 14.45
C SER A 149 -4.18 -12.22 14.85
N GLN A 150 -2.87 -11.97 14.79
CA GLN A 150 -2.30 -10.65 15.08
C GLN A 150 -2.62 -9.66 13.95
N GLN A 151 -2.54 -10.08 12.69
CA GLN A 151 -2.93 -9.28 11.53
C GLN A 151 -4.38 -8.80 11.63
N TRP A 152 -5.30 -9.67 12.04
CA TRP A 152 -6.70 -9.30 12.29
C TRP A 152 -6.87 -8.28 13.42
N LYS A 153 -6.12 -8.39 14.50
CA LYS A 153 -6.17 -7.39 15.59
C LYS A 153 -5.73 -6.01 15.12
N ASN A 154 -4.68 -5.97 14.30
CA ASN A 154 -4.17 -4.73 13.72
C ASN A 154 -5.19 -4.11 12.77
N VAL A 155 -5.79 -4.91 11.88
CA VAL A 155 -6.85 -4.48 10.97
C VAL A 155 -8.07 -3.98 11.73
N HIS A 156 -8.49 -4.68 12.79
CA HIS A 156 -9.62 -4.26 13.61
C HIS A 156 -9.39 -2.89 14.27
N GLY A 157 -8.20 -2.63 14.80
CA GLY A 157 -7.84 -1.33 15.36
C GLY A 157 -7.88 -0.21 14.29
N ALA A 158 -7.37 -0.49 13.09
CA ALA A 158 -7.39 0.45 11.98
C ALA A 158 -8.83 0.73 11.50
N ILE A 159 -9.70 -0.28 11.46
CA ILE A 159 -11.12 -0.12 11.13
C ILE A 159 -11.81 0.80 12.13
N GLN A 160 -11.59 0.61 13.43
CA GLN A 160 -12.19 1.47 14.46
C GLN A 160 -11.73 2.92 14.32
N SER A 161 -10.45 3.13 14.00
CA SER A 161 -9.90 4.46 13.75
C SER A 161 -10.52 5.12 12.51
N LEU A 162 -10.70 4.35 11.43
CA LEU A 162 -11.32 4.82 10.20
C LEU A 162 -12.83 5.12 10.39
N LYS A 163 -13.56 4.26 11.10
CA LYS A 163 -14.96 4.52 11.46
C LYS A 163 -15.11 5.81 12.25
N ARG A 164 -14.22 6.06 13.19
CA ARG A 164 -14.22 7.31 13.96
C ARG A 164 -13.94 8.52 13.08
N PHE A 165 -12.96 8.42 12.19
CA PHE A 165 -12.64 9.47 11.21
C PHE A 165 -13.86 9.81 10.34
N LEU A 166 -14.58 8.81 9.83
CA LEU A 166 -15.80 9.02 9.02
C LEU A 166 -16.92 9.68 9.82
N LEU A 167 -17.16 9.24 11.06
CA LEU A 167 -18.18 9.86 11.93
C LEU A 167 -17.87 11.34 12.20
N ASP A 168 -16.62 11.66 12.50
CA ASP A 168 -16.18 13.04 12.74
C ASP A 168 -16.39 13.93 11.50
N HIS A 169 -16.24 13.37 10.27
CA HIS A 169 -16.45 14.11 9.01
C HIS A 169 -17.94 14.29 8.65
N ILE A 170 -18.80 13.32 8.96
CA ILE A 170 -20.24 13.41 8.73
C ILE A 170 -20.86 14.50 9.62
N ASP A 171 -20.49 14.54 10.90
CA ASP A 171 -20.96 15.57 11.84
C ASP A 171 -20.54 16.99 11.40
N ASP A 172 -19.35 17.16 10.82
CA ASP A 172 -18.87 18.44 10.30
C ASP A 172 -19.61 18.89 9.02
N SER A 173 -20.04 17.94 8.16
CA SER A 173 -20.79 18.24 6.94
C SER A 173 -22.24 18.65 7.24
N GLU A 174 -22.93 17.97 8.15
CA GLU A 174 -24.29 18.32 8.59
C GLU A 174 -24.34 19.68 9.30
N ASN A 175 -23.30 20.03 10.07
CA ASN A 175 -23.20 21.34 10.71
C ASN A 175 -22.96 22.50 9.72
N LYS A 176 -22.31 22.26 8.58
CA LYS A 176 -22.09 23.27 7.54
C LYS A 176 -23.34 23.54 6.70
N GLU A 177 -24.15 22.51 6.42
CA GLU A 177 -25.42 22.67 5.71
C GLU A 177 -26.50 23.34 6.57
N SER A 178 -26.45 23.22 7.90
CA SER A 178 -27.43 23.87 8.82
C SER A 178 -27.14 25.35 9.05
N LEU A 179 -25.99 25.89 8.57
CA LEU A 179 -25.55 27.29 8.73
C LEU A 179 -25.60 28.09 7.42
N SER A 180 -26.02 27.49 6.33
CA SER A 180 -26.18 28.12 5.01
C SER A 180 -27.66 28.33 4.67
#